data_cf71be897fc8a9ce046f699be4fb5a62
#
_entry.id   cf71be897fc8a9ce046f699be4fb5a62
#
_cell.length_a   1.000
_cell.length_b   1.000
_cell.length_c   1.000
_cell.angle_alpha   90.00
_cell.angle_beta   90.00
_cell.angle_gamma   90.00
#
_symmetry.space_group_name_H-M   'P 1'
#
loop_
_entity.id
_entity.type
_entity.pdbx_description
1 polymer ?
#
loop_
_entity_poly.entity_id
_entity_poly.type
_entity_poly.pdbx_seq_one_letter_code
_entity_poly.pdbx_strand_id
1 'polypeptide(L)'
;METRDGVGTISARHLLRVEETPAEYVIFRPKVYVETSIPSVLKSRPSRDPEKARRQSVTLEWWELYRWQFDVYYSDCVEKEARQGDPGAAKLRIKALEPFKKLEPSEVAKKLALTILEFCHLPQSASTDAEHVAIAAMHSLQLLLTWNCTHLANKHIRPKIMHICHKEGYTSPLILTPDEAIRLRPHEIPSS
;
A
#
# COMPACT_ATOMS: atom_id res chain seq x y z
N MET A 1 -82.61 -31.57 -18.14
CA MET A 1 -82.47 -31.38 -16.70
C MET A 1 -81.01 -31.47 -16.35
N GLU A 2 -80.47 -30.29 -16.09
CA GLU A 2 -79.36 -29.94 -15.27
C GLU A 2 -77.99 -30.55 -15.55
N THR A 3 -77.08 -29.74 -16.08
CA THR A 3 -76.16 -28.74 -15.51
C THR A 3 -75.05 -29.34 -14.68
N ARG A 4 -73.80 -29.18 -15.05
CA ARG A 4 -72.86 -28.27 -14.39
C ARG A 4 -71.43 -28.51 -14.88
N ASP A 5 -70.91 -27.57 -15.50
CA ASP A 5 -69.65 -26.85 -15.28
C ASP A 5 -68.60 -27.50 -14.39
N GLY A 6 -67.46 -27.74 -14.96
CA GLY A 6 -66.22 -28.06 -14.28
C GLY A 6 -65.08 -27.25 -14.86
N VAL A 7 -64.94 -26.00 -14.39
CA VAL A 7 -63.82 -25.11 -14.76
C VAL A 7 -62.54 -25.70 -14.21
N GLY A 8 -61.67 -26.18 -15.10
CA GLY A 8 -60.30 -26.55 -14.75
C GLY A 8 -59.43 -25.33 -14.52
N THR A 9 -59.12 -25.10 -13.28
CA THR A 9 -58.22 -24.02 -12.85
C THR A 9 -56.78 -24.33 -13.26
N ILE A 10 -56.30 -23.60 -14.26
CA ILE A 10 -54.89 -23.62 -14.64
C ILE A 10 -54.09 -22.94 -13.54
N SER A 11 -53.38 -23.72 -12.75
CA SER A 11 -52.41 -23.20 -11.78
C SER A 11 -51.13 -22.81 -12.49
N ALA A 12 -51.12 -21.56 -12.97
CA ALA A 12 -49.89 -20.92 -13.41
C ALA A 12 -49.10 -20.42 -12.21
N ARG A 13 -48.18 -21.21 -11.71
CA ARG A 13 -47.10 -20.74 -10.83
C ARG A 13 -45.84 -21.50 -11.15
N HIS A 14 -45.31 -21.25 -12.36
CA HIS A 14 -43.88 -21.38 -12.59
C HIS A 14 -43.25 -20.09 -12.06
N LEU A 15 -43.08 -19.99 -10.75
CA LEU A 15 -42.22 -18.99 -10.15
C LEU A 15 -40.80 -19.33 -10.62
N LEU A 16 -40.34 -18.53 -11.58
CA LEU A 16 -38.92 -18.44 -11.89
C LEU A 16 -38.19 -18.08 -10.56
N ARG A 17 -37.63 -19.11 -9.96
CA ARG A 17 -36.66 -18.95 -8.89
C ARG A 17 -35.43 -18.37 -9.55
N VAL A 18 -35.31 -17.05 -9.54
CA VAL A 18 -34.03 -16.37 -9.81
C VAL A 18 -33.13 -16.82 -8.69
N GLU A 19 -32.26 -17.77 -8.95
CA GLU A 19 -31.13 -18.04 -8.09
C GLU A 19 -30.24 -16.80 -8.16
N GLU A 20 -30.42 -15.91 -7.19
CA GLU A 20 -29.46 -14.86 -6.95
C GLU A 20 -28.15 -15.55 -6.56
N THR A 21 -27.26 -15.70 -7.54
CA THR A 21 -25.86 -16.01 -7.25
C THR A 21 -25.37 -14.92 -6.29
N PRO A 22 -24.81 -15.28 -5.11
CA PRO A 22 -24.31 -14.27 -4.20
C PRO A 22 -23.31 -13.43 -4.99
N ALA A 23 -23.54 -12.11 -5.06
CA ALA A 23 -22.59 -11.20 -5.64
C ALA A 23 -21.28 -11.45 -4.93
N GLU A 24 -20.27 -11.90 -5.68
CA GLU A 24 -18.94 -12.13 -5.19
C GLU A 24 -18.44 -10.75 -4.74
N TYR A 25 -18.50 -10.47 -3.45
CA TYR A 25 -17.99 -9.25 -2.87
C TYR A 25 -16.47 -9.27 -3.05
N VAL A 26 -16.00 -8.69 -4.15
CA VAL A 26 -14.58 -8.42 -4.33
C VAL A 26 -14.19 -7.40 -3.27
N ILE A 27 -13.60 -7.88 -2.18
CA ILE A 27 -13.04 -7.01 -1.16
C ILE A 27 -11.85 -6.28 -1.80
N PHE A 28 -12.06 -5.03 -2.18
CA PHE A 28 -10.99 -4.18 -2.69
C PHE A 28 -9.96 -3.97 -1.57
N ARG A 29 -8.72 -4.42 -1.79
CA ARG A 29 -7.58 -4.15 -0.91
C ARG A 29 -6.66 -3.15 -1.59
N PRO A 30 -6.50 -1.96 -1.02
CA PRO A 30 -5.55 -0.99 -1.56
C PRO A 30 -4.13 -1.56 -1.55
N LYS A 31 -3.35 -1.23 -2.57
CA LYS A 31 -1.96 -1.64 -2.69
C LYS A 31 -1.08 -0.67 -1.91
N VAL A 32 -0.26 -1.19 -1.01
CA VAL A 32 0.69 -0.41 -0.22
C VAL A 32 2.12 -0.84 -0.48
N TYR A 33 2.97 0.13 -0.78
CA TYR A 33 4.41 -0.04 -0.84
C TYR A 33 5.02 0.20 0.55
N VAL A 34 5.78 -0.76 1.04
CA VAL A 34 6.46 -0.69 2.34
C VAL A 34 7.93 -0.35 2.10
N GLU A 35 8.34 0.85 2.52
CA GLU A 35 9.72 1.33 2.42
C GLU A 35 10.57 0.76 3.57
N THR A 36 11.89 0.74 3.42
CA THR A 36 12.87 0.04 4.29
C THR A 36 12.82 0.46 5.75
N SER A 37 12.41 1.68 6.05
CA SER A 37 12.27 2.14 7.44
C SER A 37 11.23 1.34 8.23
N ILE A 38 10.20 0.79 7.56
CA ILE A 38 9.14 0.02 8.20
C ILE A 38 9.66 -1.31 8.77
N PRO A 39 10.23 -2.24 7.97
CA PRO A 39 10.82 -3.47 8.52
C PRO A 39 11.99 -3.18 9.46
N SER A 40 12.70 -2.06 9.28
CA SER A 40 13.80 -1.66 10.16
C SER A 40 13.30 -1.27 11.55
N VAL A 41 12.27 -0.46 11.66
CA VAL A 41 11.66 -0.08 12.93
C VAL A 41 10.98 -1.29 13.59
N LEU A 42 10.23 -2.09 12.80
CA LEU A 42 9.53 -3.29 13.27
C LEU A 42 10.46 -4.32 13.93
N LYS A 43 11.66 -4.51 13.35
CA LYS A 43 12.62 -5.54 13.81
C LYS A 43 13.78 -4.97 14.61
N SER A 44 13.74 -3.68 14.96
CA SER A 44 14.73 -3.08 15.85
C SER A 44 14.57 -3.53 17.29
N ARG A 45 15.69 -3.51 18.05
CA ARG A 45 15.64 -3.77 19.50
C ARG A 45 14.80 -2.71 20.20
N PRO A 46 14.08 -3.05 21.29
CA PRO A 46 13.31 -2.08 22.05
C PRO A 46 14.17 -0.86 22.45
N SER A 47 13.65 0.32 22.18
CA SER A 47 14.36 1.58 22.43
C SER A 47 13.95 2.18 23.77
N ARG A 48 14.92 2.81 24.46
CA ARG A 48 14.66 3.65 25.63
C ARG A 48 14.32 5.10 25.27
N ASP A 49 14.61 5.51 24.03
CA ASP A 49 14.20 6.79 23.49
C ASP A 49 12.69 6.80 23.26
N PRO A 50 11.93 7.75 23.86
CA PRO A 50 10.47 7.76 23.80
C PRO A 50 9.91 7.81 22.37
N GLU A 51 10.53 8.62 21.48
CA GLU A 51 10.04 8.76 20.10
C GLU A 51 10.31 7.49 19.28
N LYS A 52 11.48 6.88 19.44
CA LYS A 52 11.77 5.58 18.80
C LYS A 52 10.87 4.48 19.31
N ALA A 53 10.62 4.43 20.62
CA ALA A 53 9.72 3.48 21.25
C ALA A 53 8.27 3.66 20.73
N ARG A 54 7.81 4.92 20.59
CA ARG A 54 6.51 5.24 19.99
C ARG A 54 6.43 4.72 18.55
N ARG A 55 7.42 5.01 17.72
CA ARG A 55 7.45 4.49 16.33
C ARG A 55 7.44 2.97 16.28
N GLN A 56 8.15 2.29 17.16
CA GLN A 56 8.14 0.83 17.27
C GLN A 56 6.73 0.31 17.58
N SER A 57 6.07 0.88 18.60
CA SER A 57 4.73 0.50 19.01
C SER A 57 3.71 0.68 17.88
N VAL A 58 3.71 1.86 17.24
CA VAL A 58 2.79 2.19 16.14
C VAL A 58 3.06 1.31 14.90
N THR A 59 4.33 1.03 14.61
CA THR A 59 4.68 0.14 13.49
C THR A 59 4.18 -1.28 13.76
N LEU A 60 4.34 -1.78 14.99
CA LEU A 60 3.85 -3.09 15.38
C LEU A 60 2.32 -3.14 15.32
N GLU A 61 1.64 -2.12 15.80
CA GLU A 61 0.17 -2.00 15.74
C GLU A 61 -0.32 -2.06 14.29
N TRP A 62 0.25 -1.23 13.39
CA TRP A 62 -0.10 -1.26 11.97
C TRP A 62 0.15 -2.64 11.38
N TRP A 63 1.31 -3.24 11.68
CA TRP A 63 1.74 -4.53 11.14
C TRP A 63 0.83 -5.68 11.55
N GLU A 64 0.41 -5.74 12.81
CA GLU A 64 -0.39 -6.85 13.34
C GLU A 64 -1.89 -6.67 13.10
N LEU A 65 -2.40 -5.43 13.16
CA LEU A 65 -3.84 -5.18 13.16
C LEU A 65 -4.36 -4.60 11.84
N TYR A 66 -3.57 -3.85 11.09
CA TYR A 66 -4.07 -3.09 9.93
C TYR A 66 -3.53 -3.58 8.59
N ARG A 67 -2.34 -4.16 8.51
CA ARG A 67 -1.73 -4.57 7.24
C ARG A 67 -2.61 -5.52 6.40
N TRP A 68 -3.49 -6.29 7.03
CA TRP A 68 -4.39 -7.24 6.37
C TRP A 68 -5.45 -6.58 5.49
N GLN A 69 -5.64 -5.28 5.65
CA GLN A 69 -6.53 -4.47 4.83
C GLN A 69 -5.89 -4.09 3.48
N PHE A 70 -4.60 -4.40 3.28
CA PHE A 70 -3.81 -4.00 2.13
C PHE A 70 -3.19 -5.19 1.41
N ASP A 71 -3.00 -5.04 0.10
CA ASP A 71 -2.05 -5.83 -0.65
C ASP A 71 -0.67 -5.18 -0.51
N VAL A 72 0.24 -5.85 0.18
CA VAL A 72 1.55 -5.30 0.55
C VAL A 72 2.59 -5.64 -0.51
N TYR A 73 3.36 -4.62 -0.90
CA TYR A 73 4.45 -4.72 -1.87
C TYR A 73 5.73 -4.12 -1.30
N TYR A 74 6.85 -4.63 -1.74
CA TYR A 74 8.18 -4.07 -1.56
C TYR A 74 8.97 -4.22 -2.86
N SER A 75 10.18 -3.66 -2.96
CA SER A 75 11.01 -3.78 -4.16
C SER A 75 12.39 -4.34 -3.87
N ASP A 76 13.12 -4.61 -4.94
CA ASP A 76 14.53 -4.96 -4.88
C ASP A 76 15.38 -3.89 -4.16
N CYS A 77 14.98 -2.61 -4.30
CA CYS A 77 15.59 -1.48 -3.58
C CYS A 77 15.45 -1.66 -2.06
N VAL A 78 14.23 -1.95 -1.56
CA VAL A 78 13.97 -2.24 -0.15
C VAL A 78 14.77 -3.44 0.32
N GLU A 79 14.84 -4.51 -0.48
CA GLU A 79 15.59 -5.71 -0.11
C GLU A 79 17.09 -5.43 0.04
N LYS A 80 17.67 -4.67 -0.89
CA LYS A 80 19.09 -4.28 -0.83
C LYS A 80 19.42 -3.49 0.43
N GLU A 81 18.58 -2.51 0.76
CA GLU A 81 18.75 -1.73 2.00
C GLU A 81 18.51 -2.57 3.25
N ALA A 82 17.49 -3.43 3.27
CA ALA A 82 17.18 -4.30 4.39
C ALA A 82 18.31 -5.32 4.70
N ARG A 83 19.15 -5.63 3.72
CA ARG A 83 20.33 -6.49 3.88
C ARG A 83 21.53 -5.77 4.50
N GLN A 84 21.52 -4.45 4.59
CA GLN A 84 22.66 -3.69 5.12
C GLN A 84 22.74 -3.74 6.65
N GLY A 85 23.95 -3.49 7.17
CA GLY A 85 24.22 -3.39 8.59
C GLY A 85 24.40 -4.75 9.29
N ASP A 86 23.92 -4.88 10.53
CA ASP A 86 24.06 -6.10 11.32
C ASP A 86 23.37 -7.30 10.66
N PRO A 87 24.08 -8.44 10.46
CA PRO A 87 23.54 -9.61 9.75
C PRO A 87 22.32 -10.23 10.42
N GLY A 88 22.26 -10.21 11.75
CA GLY A 88 21.12 -10.74 12.51
C GLY A 88 19.87 -9.87 12.30
N ALA A 89 20.04 -8.56 12.39
CA ALA A 89 18.95 -7.61 12.12
C ALA A 89 18.51 -7.66 10.64
N ALA A 90 19.44 -7.77 9.70
CA ALA A 90 19.15 -7.93 8.28
C ALA A 90 18.29 -9.17 8.01
N LYS A 91 18.65 -10.32 8.59
CA LYS A 91 17.85 -11.56 8.47
C LYS A 91 16.43 -11.39 8.97
N LEU A 92 16.22 -10.68 10.09
CA LEU A 92 14.89 -10.43 10.63
C LEU A 92 14.05 -9.50 9.73
N ARG A 93 14.67 -8.46 9.14
CA ARG A 93 14.00 -7.56 8.20
C ARG A 93 13.56 -8.30 6.93
N ILE A 94 14.46 -9.07 6.33
CA ILE A 94 14.16 -9.89 5.14
C ILE A 94 13.04 -10.89 5.44
N LYS A 95 13.12 -11.63 6.55
CA LYS A 95 12.06 -12.56 6.95
C LYS A 95 10.67 -11.88 7.09
N ALA A 96 10.63 -10.62 7.53
CA ALA A 96 9.39 -9.88 7.62
C ALA A 96 8.80 -9.53 6.23
N LEU A 97 9.64 -9.39 5.20
CA LEU A 97 9.23 -9.08 3.84
C LEU A 97 8.83 -10.31 3.00
N GLU A 98 9.31 -11.51 3.34
CA GLU A 98 9.08 -12.75 2.59
C GLU A 98 7.62 -13.03 2.19
N PRO A 99 6.59 -12.73 3.02
CA PRO A 99 5.20 -13.01 2.66
C PRO A 99 4.64 -12.10 1.57
N PHE A 100 5.33 -11.04 1.18
CA PHE A 100 4.80 -9.99 0.32
C PHE A 100 5.32 -10.08 -1.12
N LYS A 101 4.62 -9.36 -2.02
CA LYS A 101 4.98 -9.33 -3.43
C LYS A 101 6.16 -8.39 -3.67
N LYS A 102 7.22 -8.92 -4.24
CA LYS A 102 8.38 -8.12 -4.65
C LYS A 102 8.17 -7.53 -6.04
N LEU A 103 8.46 -6.25 -6.18
CA LEU A 103 8.46 -5.52 -7.45
C LEU A 103 9.87 -5.47 -8.01
N GLU A 104 9.98 -5.74 -9.30
CA GLU A 104 11.25 -5.72 -9.99
C GLU A 104 11.68 -4.28 -10.36
N PRO A 105 12.98 -4.01 -10.39
CA PRO A 105 13.50 -2.72 -10.82
C PRO A 105 13.20 -2.46 -12.30
N SER A 106 13.00 -1.19 -12.66
CA SER A 106 12.76 -0.76 -14.04
C SER A 106 13.57 0.49 -14.37
N GLU A 107 14.09 0.54 -15.60
CA GLU A 107 14.79 1.74 -16.09
C GLU A 107 13.85 2.97 -16.15
N VAL A 108 12.56 2.74 -16.34
CA VAL A 108 11.56 3.82 -16.31
C VAL A 108 11.44 4.38 -14.89
N ALA A 109 11.42 3.52 -13.86
CA ALA A 109 11.41 3.97 -12.46
C ALA A 109 12.68 4.78 -12.13
N LYS A 110 13.84 4.37 -12.61
CA LYS A 110 15.10 5.12 -12.40
C LYS A 110 15.05 6.52 -13.00
N LYS A 111 14.51 6.65 -14.23
CA LYS A 111 14.34 7.96 -14.87
C LYS A 111 13.40 8.85 -14.07
N LEU A 112 12.24 8.34 -13.67
CA LEU A 112 11.30 9.07 -12.84
C LEU A 112 11.91 9.47 -11.50
N ALA A 113 12.71 8.59 -10.87
CA ALA A 113 13.41 8.89 -9.62
C ALA A 113 14.38 10.09 -9.76
N LEU A 114 15.14 10.16 -10.87
CA LEU A 114 16.01 11.30 -11.15
C LEU A 114 15.19 12.60 -11.31
N THR A 115 14.09 12.55 -12.04
CA THR A 115 13.20 13.71 -12.22
C THR A 115 12.62 14.17 -10.87
N ILE A 116 12.20 13.24 -10.01
CA ILE A 116 11.72 13.55 -8.65
C ILE A 116 12.82 14.21 -7.82
N LEU A 117 14.03 13.64 -7.84
CA LEU A 117 15.18 14.13 -7.08
C LEU A 117 15.49 15.60 -7.44
N GLU A 118 15.57 15.90 -8.72
CA GLU A 118 15.85 17.24 -9.25
C GLU A 118 14.71 18.22 -8.93
N PHE A 119 13.48 17.87 -9.29
CA PHE A 119 12.33 18.75 -9.11
C PHE A 119 12.05 19.09 -7.65
N CYS A 120 12.20 18.13 -6.75
CA CYS A 120 12.00 18.33 -5.33
C CYS A 120 13.20 18.99 -4.64
N HIS A 121 14.32 19.19 -5.35
CA HIS A 121 15.59 19.67 -4.80
C HIS A 121 16.09 18.80 -3.63
N LEU A 122 15.97 17.49 -3.80
CA LEU A 122 16.46 16.54 -2.80
C LEU A 122 17.97 16.36 -2.94
N PRO A 123 18.70 16.14 -1.82
CA PRO A 123 20.13 15.85 -1.88
C PRO A 123 20.38 14.49 -2.56
N GLN A 124 21.56 14.31 -3.17
CA GLN A 124 21.92 13.04 -3.82
C GLN A 124 21.82 11.82 -2.88
N SER A 125 22.00 12.02 -1.59
CA SER A 125 21.80 10.99 -0.56
C SER A 125 20.35 10.49 -0.45
N ALA A 126 19.38 11.23 -1.00
CA ALA A 126 17.97 10.85 -1.04
C ALA A 126 17.57 10.16 -2.39
N SER A 127 18.55 9.73 -3.20
CA SER A 127 18.29 9.05 -4.47
C SER A 127 17.45 7.78 -4.29
N THR A 128 17.72 7.00 -3.25
CA THR A 128 16.95 5.81 -2.91
C THR A 128 15.51 6.15 -2.49
N ASP A 129 15.33 7.27 -1.78
CA ASP A 129 13.99 7.77 -1.42
C ASP A 129 13.16 8.10 -2.67
N ALA A 130 13.77 8.78 -3.64
CA ALA A 130 13.12 9.07 -4.91
C ALA A 130 12.81 7.79 -5.72
N GLU A 131 13.67 6.78 -5.64
CA GLU A 131 13.46 5.48 -6.28
C GLU A 131 12.26 4.74 -5.69
N HIS A 132 12.08 4.75 -4.36
CA HIS A 132 10.89 4.17 -3.71
C HIS A 132 9.59 4.80 -4.23
N VAL A 133 9.56 6.14 -4.34
CA VAL A 133 8.38 6.85 -4.89
C VAL A 133 8.14 6.47 -6.33
N ALA A 134 9.18 6.50 -7.15
CA ALA A 134 9.07 6.20 -8.58
C ALA A 134 8.56 4.78 -8.84
N ILE A 135 9.05 3.78 -8.09
CA ILE A 135 8.59 2.40 -8.17
C ILE A 135 7.10 2.32 -7.78
N ALA A 136 6.71 2.94 -6.67
CA ALA A 136 5.33 2.91 -6.22
C ALA A 136 4.38 3.59 -7.22
N ALA A 137 4.76 4.74 -7.78
CA ALA A 137 3.98 5.47 -8.78
C ALA A 137 3.84 4.68 -10.10
N MET A 138 4.93 4.12 -10.59
CA MET A 138 4.94 3.35 -11.84
C MET A 138 4.06 2.09 -11.76
N HIS A 139 3.99 1.45 -10.59
CA HIS A 139 3.14 0.28 -10.37
C HIS A 139 1.72 0.64 -9.91
N SER A 140 1.35 1.93 -9.96
CA SER A 140 0.02 2.42 -9.52
C SER A 140 -0.36 1.94 -8.12
N LEU A 141 0.61 1.98 -7.19
CA LEU A 141 0.34 1.66 -5.80
C LEU A 141 -0.30 2.88 -5.13
N GLN A 142 -1.39 2.67 -4.40
CA GLN A 142 -2.15 3.76 -3.79
C GLN A 142 -1.42 4.42 -2.62
N LEU A 143 -0.63 3.62 -1.88
CA LEU A 143 0.04 4.08 -0.67
C LEU A 143 1.53 3.76 -0.69
N LEU A 144 2.33 4.63 -0.06
CA LEU A 144 3.71 4.39 0.30
C LEU A 144 3.88 4.63 1.80
N LEU A 145 4.26 3.59 2.53
CA LEU A 145 4.42 3.63 3.99
C LEU A 145 5.89 3.81 4.36
N THR A 146 6.18 4.85 5.16
CA THR A 146 7.56 5.21 5.53
C THR A 146 7.66 5.95 6.86
N TRP A 147 8.80 5.85 7.54
CA TRP A 147 9.21 6.71 8.65
C TRP A 147 10.21 7.80 8.24
N ASN A 148 10.55 7.91 6.96
CA ASN A 148 11.44 8.98 6.48
C ASN A 148 10.71 10.33 6.45
N CYS A 149 10.63 10.99 7.59
CA CYS A 149 10.00 12.31 7.74
C CYS A 149 10.88 13.46 7.23
N THR A 150 12.15 13.20 6.91
CA THR A 150 13.05 14.22 6.35
C THR A 150 12.74 14.47 4.87
N HIS A 151 12.53 13.43 4.10
CA HIS A 151 12.30 13.53 2.66
C HIS A 151 10.90 13.06 2.27
N LEU A 152 10.56 11.78 2.43
CA LEU A 152 9.33 11.18 1.89
C LEU A 152 8.08 11.67 2.61
N ALA A 153 8.01 11.51 3.95
CA ALA A 153 6.87 11.92 4.75
C ALA A 153 6.92 13.41 5.16
N ASN A 154 7.75 14.23 4.50
CA ASN A 154 7.86 15.64 4.75
C ASN A 154 6.68 16.40 4.13
N LYS A 155 5.95 17.18 4.95
CA LYS A 155 4.76 17.93 4.53
C LYS A 155 5.00 18.94 3.41
N HIS A 156 6.22 19.44 3.24
CA HIS A 156 6.59 20.39 2.18
C HIS A 156 7.08 19.69 0.90
N ILE A 157 7.51 18.44 1.01
CA ILE A 157 8.03 17.65 -0.11
C ILE A 157 6.92 16.81 -0.76
N ARG A 158 6.00 16.22 0.03
CA ARG A 158 4.86 15.43 -0.49
C ARG A 158 4.09 16.12 -1.64
N PRO A 159 3.69 17.42 -1.55
CA PRO A 159 2.99 18.08 -2.65
C PRO A 159 3.83 18.22 -3.92
N LYS A 160 5.16 18.41 -3.78
CA LYS A 160 6.08 18.48 -4.92
C LYS A 160 6.21 17.13 -5.60
N ILE A 161 6.32 16.05 -4.82
CA ILE A 161 6.34 14.67 -5.33
C ILE A 161 5.05 14.39 -6.10
N MET A 162 3.90 14.71 -5.53
CA MET A 162 2.60 14.52 -6.18
C MET A 162 2.54 15.28 -7.50
N HIS A 163 2.94 16.55 -7.50
CA HIS A 163 2.95 17.39 -8.70
C HIS A 163 3.82 16.82 -9.81
N ILE A 164 5.07 16.43 -9.49
CA ILE A 164 5.98 15.92 -10.51
C ILE A 164 5.56 14.55 -11.05
N CYS A 165 5.06 13.65 -10.21
CA CYS A 165 4.51 12.38 -10.68
C CYS A 165 3.38 12.60 -11.70
N HIS A 166 2.41 13.49 -11.38
CA HIS A 166 1.32 13.81 -12.29
C HIS A 166 1.81 14.44 -13.58
N LYS A 167 2.79 15.35 -13.52
CA LYS A 167 3.40 15.96 -14.71
C LYS A 167 4.06 14.92 -15.63
N GLU A 168 4.66 13.90 -15.06
CA GLU A 168 5.26 12.77 -15.78
C GLU A 168 4.24 11.69 -16.19
N GLY A 169 2.94 11.89 -15.93
CA GLY A 169 1.86 10.99 -16.34
C GLY A 169 1.60 9.82 -15.38
N TYR A 170 2.09 9.89 -14.13
CA TYR A 170 1.89 8.87 -13.12
C TYR A 170 0.98 9.34 -11.99
N THR A 171 0.19 8.41 -11.43
CA THR A 171 -0.50 8.66 -10.17
C THR A 171 0.49 8.55 -9.02
N SER A 172 0.62 9.63 -8.24
CA SER A 172 1.48 9.61 -7.05
C SER A 172 0.87 8.74 -5.95
N PRO A 173 1.65 7.89 -5.28
CA PRO A 173 1.17 7.23 -4.07
C PRO A 173 0.89 8.25 -2.97
N LEU A 174 -0.10 7.99 -2.14
CA LEU A 174 -0.29 8.72 -0.90
C LEU A 174 0.80 8.29 0.09
N ILE A 175 1.75 9.18 0.36
CA ILE A 175 2.90 8.89 1.23
C ILE A 175 2.50 9.13 2.68
N LEU A 176 2.57 8.10 3.51
CA LEU A 176 2.09 8.12 4.89
C LEU A 176 3.10 7.49 5.86
N THR A 177 3.06 7.97 7.10
CA THR A 177 3.64 7.24 8.24
C THR A 177 2.63 6.19 8.75
N PRO A 178 3.06 5.16 9.49
CA PRO A 178 2.14 4.16 10.05
C PRO A 178 1.02 4.73 10.89
N ASP A 179 1.25 5.78 11.68
CA ASP A 179 0.21 6.43 12.48
C ASP A 179 -0.79 7.24 11.63
N GLU A 180 -0.37 7.79 10.49
CA GLU A 180 -1.28 8.38 9.51
C GLU A 180 -2.12 7.28 8.82
N ALA A 181 -1.49 6.16 8.45
CA ALA A 181 -2.15 5.04 7.80
C ALA A 181 -3.20 4.35 8.69
N ILE A 182 -2.97 4.23 9.99
CA ILE A 182 -3.95 3.69 10.96
C ILE A 182 -5.22 4.56 11.01
N ARG A 183 -5.09 5.88 10.83
CA ARG A 183 -6.21 6.84 10.87
C ARG A 183 -6.93 6.99 9.54
N LEU A 184 -6.34 6.46 8.46
CA LEU A 184 -6.89 6.58 7.11
C LEU A 184 -8.20 5.81 6.99
N ARG A 185 -9.22 6.45 6.43
CA ARG A 185 -10.49 5.79 6.14
C ARG A 185 -10.47 5.20 4.73
N PRO A 186 -11.11 4.07 4.47
CA PRO A 186 -11.08 3.41 3.16
C PRO A 186 -11.48 4.30 1.98
N HIS A 187 -12.41 5.25 2.19
CA HIS A 187 -12.86 6.19 1.15
C HIS A 187 -11.87 7.33 0.86
N GLU A 188 -10.85 7.51 1.70
CA GLU A 188 -9.78 8.51 1.51
C GLU A 188 -8.63 7.94 0.65
N ILE A 189 -8.67 6.64 0.36
CA ILE A 189 -7.65 5.99 -0.47
C ILE A 189 -8.04 6.19 -1.94
N PRO A 190 -7.15 6.76 -2.78
CA PRO A 190 -7.43 6.94 -4.19
C PRO A 190 -7.76 5.60 -4.87
N SER A 191 -8.83 5.58 -5.65
CA SER A 191 -9.07 4.49 -6.60
C SER A 191 -8.01 4.53 -7.71
N SER A 192 -7.43 3.39 -8.04
CA SER A 192 -6.46 3.25 -9.15
C SER A 192 -7.10 3.43 -10.51
#